data_2e12166f2013cd1e4ac36c11b22efdbf
#
_entry.id   2e12166f2013cd1e4ac36c11b22efdbf
#
_cell.length_a   1.000
_cell.length_b   1.000
_cell.length_c   1.000
_cell.angle_alpha   90.00
_cell.angle_beta   90.00
_cell.angle_gamma   90.00
#
_symmetry.space_group_name_H-M   'P 1'
#
loop_
_entity.id
_entity.type
_entity.pdbx_description
1 polymer ?
#
loop_
_entity_poly.entity_id
_entity_poly.type
_entity_poly.pdbx_seq_one_letter_code
_entity_poly.pdbx_strand_id
1 'polypeptide(L)'
;MEYKAYYVEENDGVFSSSIKNLEIPEPKNDELLISVSYSSLNYKDALCAKGVKGVAASYPFVPGIDAVGTVMKSNSGTFNEGDQVICSGYKLGMSVNGGFGSMICVPADWVVHLPNAMSDLEAMSYGVAGLTSAACVKSILDKGVIDTLPIAVSGATGGVGSVAAGILSKIGFSVTAITGKSSEEGFLKKIGCDHFLNRDDFLEGGVRPLDKTAFGGGVDAVGGEILAKMLSQTAQKGSIACCGNVAGASFQSSVFPFILRGISLIGIDSAESSIELKKHLWEKLADEWKLDLSKQTKTIQLHELDSEIEKILNGLQLGRVVIKH
;
A
#
# COMPACT_ATOMS: atom_id res chain seq x y z
N MET A 1 25.20 16.91 -13.58
CA MET A 1 23.76 17.30 -13.64
C MET A 1 23.14 16.96 -12.28
N GLU A 2 22.14 17.74 -11.86
CA GLU A 2 21.49 17.60 -10.55
C GLU A 2 19.99 17.32 -10.71
N TYR A 3 19.40 16.69 -9.68
CA TYR A 3 17.95 16.46 -9.59
C TYR A 3 17.41 16.89 -8.23
N LYS A 4 16.13 17.28 -8.17
CA LYS A 4 15.47 17.67 -6.92
C LYS A 4 14.98 16.45 -6.15
N ALA A 5 15.15 16.47 -4.83
CA ALA A 5 14.69 15.43 -3.95
C ALA A 5 14.25 15.96 -2.58
N TYR A 6 13.27 15.31 -1.98
CA TYR A 6 12.94 15.46 -0.56
C TYR A 6 13.94 14.62 0.24
N TYR A 7 14.81 15.29 0.96
CA TYR A 7 15.99 14.71 1.60
C TYR A 7 15.82 14.71 3.11
N VAL A 8 16.01 13.56 3.74
CA VAL A 8 15.90 13.40 5.19
C VAL A 8 17.28 13.18 5.77
N GLU A 9 17.62 13.97 6.78
CA GLU A 9 18.89 13.93 7.50
C GLU A 9 18.67 13.65 8.98
N GLU A 10 19.67 13.04 9.60
CA GLU A 10 19.76 12.87 11.04
C GLU A 10 20.98 13.63 11.55
N ASN A 11 20.77 14.49 12.56
CA ASN A 11 21.81 15.20 13.27
C ASN A 11 21.54 15.03 14.78
N ASP A 12 22.43 14.34 15.48
CA ASP A 12 22.36 14.09 16.92
C ASP A 12 21.01 13.51 17.38
N GLY A 13 20.44 12.58 16.59
CA GLY A 13 19.15 11.95 16.87
C GLY A 13 17.92 12.79 16.50
N VAL A 14 18.11 13.98 15.91
CA VAL A 14 17.05 14.82 15.39
C VAL A 14 16.93 14.64 13.88
N PHE A 15 15.74 14.28 13.42
CA PHE A 15 15.42 14.09 12.00
C PHE A 15 14.84 15.37 11.42
N SER A 16 15.36 15.78 10.29
CA SER A 16 14.87 16.95 9.55
C SER A 16 14.77 16.63 8.05
N SER A 17 13.81 17.27 7.40
CA SER A 17 13.59 17.14 5.96
C SER A 17 13.81 18.47 5.24
N SER A 18 14.32 18.41 4.03
CA SER A 18 14.49 19.58 3.17
C SER A 18 14.49 19.17 1.69
N ILE A 19 14.17 20.10 0.80
CA ILE A 19 14.32 19.87 -0.63
C ILE A 19 15.75 20.24 -1.02
N LYS A 20 16.48 19.28 -1.59
CA LYS A 20 17.87 19.46 -2.05
C LYS A 20 18.02 19.12 -3.53
N ASN A 21 19.03 19.71 -4.14
CA ASN A 21 19.59 19.25 -5.41
C ASN A 21 20.67 18.22 -5.12
N LEU A 22 20.55 17.05 -5.70
CA LEU A 22 21.48 15.94 -5.57
C LEU A 22 22.12 15.62 -6.94
N GLU A 23 23.33 15.09 -6.94
CA GLU A 23 23.97 14.62 -8.17
C GLU A 23 23.23 13.43 -8.76
N ILE A 24 23.04 13.42 -10.09
CA ILE A 24 22.43 12.28 -10.79
C ILE A 24 23.38 11.09 -10.71
N PRO A 25 22.96 9.95 -10.16
CA PRO A 25 23.81 8.78 -10.06
C PRO A 25 24.03 8.12 -11.43
N GLU A 26 25.19 7.50 -11.61
CA GLU A 26 25.47 6.67 -12.78
C GLU A 26 25.03 5.22 -12.50
N PRO A 27 24.18 4.62 -13.34
CA PRO A 27 23.77 3.25 -13.16
C PRO A 27 24.93 2.27 -13.37
N LYS A 28 25.05 1.31 -12.46
CA LYS A 28 26.00 0.18 -12.54
C LYS A 28 25.45 -0.90 -13.48
N ASN A 29 26.17 -2.04 -13.57
CA ASN A 29 25.67 -3.19 -14.30
C ASN A 29 24.31 -3.63 -13.77
N ASP A 30 23.38 -3.94 -14.67
CA ASP A 30 22.01 -4.34 -14.40
C ASP A 30 21.15 -3.30 -13.63
N GLU A 31 21.57 -2.02 -13.63
CA GLU A 31 20.80 -0.92 -13.08
C GLU A 31 20.20 -0.03 -14.17
N LEU A 32 19.10 0.63 -13.80
CA LEU A 32 18.38 1.62 -14.60
C LEU A 32 18.43 2.97 -13.90
N LEU A 33 18.68 4.04 -14.68
CA LEU A 33 18.41 5.41 -14.26
C LEU A 33 17.03 5.80 -14.80
N ILE A 34 16.11 6.18 -13.94
CA ILE A 34 14.71 6.48 -14.26
C ILE A 34 14.41 7.93 -13.89
N SER A 35 13.88 8.70 -14.84
CA SER A 35 13.27 10.01 -14.57
C SER A 35 11.87 9.78 -14.03
N VAL A 36 11.64 10.17 -12.79
CA VAL A 36 10.37 9.97 -12.09
C VAL A 36 9.37 11.03 -12.52
N SER A 37 8.22 10.64 -13.01
CA SER A 37 7.09 11.53 -13.31
C SER A 37 6.16 11.69 -12.12
N TYR A 38 5.87 10.58 -11.42
CA TYR A 38 5.07 10.55 -10.21
C TYR A 38 5.60 9.52 -9.22
N SER A 39 5.36 9.78 -7.92
CA SER A 39 5.51 8.85 -6.83
C SER A 39 4.29 8.90 -5.90
N SER A 40 4.17 8.02 -4.90
CA SER A 40 3.04 8.08 -3.98
C SER A 40 3.46 8.06 -2.51
N LEU A 41 2.69 8.73 -1.64
CA LEU A 41 2.93 8.72 -0.21
C LEU A 41 2.30 7.47 0.42
N ASN A 42 3.12 6.71 1.11
CA ASN A 42 2.72 5.54 1.87
C ASN A 42 3.07 5.72 3.36
N TYR A 43 2.40 4.98 4.25
CA TYR A 43 2.65 5.04 5.69
C TYR A 43 4.13 4.76 6.05
N LYS A 44 4.75 3.81 5.33
CA LYS A 44 6.16 3.48 5.50
C LYS A 44 7.08 4.67 5.17
N ASP A 45 6.78 5.44 4.12
CA ASP A 45 7.55 6.64 3.76
C ASP A 45 7.49 7.70 4.86
N ALA A 46 6.32 7.87 5.46
CA ALA A 46 6.13 8.80 6.57
C ALA A 46 6.93 8.37 7.81
N LEU A 47 6.96 7.06 8.12
CA LEU A 47 7.80 6.52 9.18
C LEU A 47 9.30 6.74 8.90
N CYS A 48 9.75 6.53 7.65
CA CYS A 48 11.11 6.82 7.21
C CYS A 48 11.44 8.31 7.41
N ALA A 49 10.56 9.21 6.98
CA ALA A 49 10.79 10.65 7.11
C ALA A 49 10.89 11.13 8.57
N LYS A 50 10.29 10.39 9.52
CA LYS A 50 10.35 10.68 10.97
C LYS A 50 11.42 9.88 11.72
N GLY A 51 12.26 9.14 11.04
CA GLY A 51 13.35 8.42 11.68
C GLY A 51 12.94 7.23 12.53
N VAL A 52 11.79 6.62 12.24
CA VAL A 52 11.35 5.43 12.98
C VAL A 52 12.32 4.28 12.74
N LYS A 53 12.89 3.78 13.86
CA LYS A 53 13.92 2.72 13.82
C LYS A 53 13.44 1.46 13.10
N GLY A 54 14.32 0.87 12.29
CA GLY A 54 14.08 -0.38 11.59
C GLY A 54 13.29 -0.24 10.27
N VAL A 55 12.96 0.98 9.86
CA VAL A 55 12.29 1.24 8.56
C VAL A 55 13.31 1.65 7.50
N ALA A 56 14.09 2.71 7.74
CA ALA A 56 15.22 3.07 6.88
C ALA A 56 16.53 2.43 7.38
N ALA A 57 17.42 2.10 6.45
CA ALA A 57 18.72 1.47 6.79
C ALA A 57 19.70 2.46 7.38
N SER A 58 19.76 3.69 6.85
CA SER A 58 20.67 4.76 7.26
C SER A 58 20.17 6.12 6.80
N TYR A 59 20.71 7.17 7.37
CA TYR A 59 20.51 8.56 6.98
C TYR A 59 21.84 9.18 6.63
N PRO A 60 21.93 10.19 5.75
CA PRO A 60 20.79 10.82 5.05
C PRO A 60 20.35 10.01 3.81
N PHE A 61 19.09 10.19 3.37
CA PHE A 61 18.58 9.54 2.15
C PHE A 61 17.27 10.19 1.65
N VAL A 62 16.79 9.72 0.49
CA VAL A 62 15.51 10.12 -0.12
C VAL A 62 14.47 9.01 0.08
N PRO A 63 13.37 9.23 0.83
CA PRO A 63 12.25 8.29 0.95
C PRO A 63 11.47 8.10 -0.36
N GLY A 64 10.41 7.29 -0.30
CA GLY A 64 9.49 7.01 -1.41
C GLY A 64 9.68 5.60 -1.94
N ILE A 65 8.81 4.67 -1.50
CA ILE A 65 8.92 3.23 -1.81
C ILE A 65 8.29 2.85 -3.14
N ASP A 66 7.81 3.81 -3.92
CA ASP A 66 7.30 3.61 -5.28
C ASP A 66 7.58 4.81 -6.19
N ALA A 67 7.65 4.54 -7.47
CA ALA A 67 7.81 5.54 -8.52
C ALA A 67 7.34 4.98 -9.88
N VAL A 68 6.87 5.87 -10.73
CA VAL A 68 6.64 5.64 -12.16
C VAL A 68 7.41 6.67 -12.97
N GLY A 69 7.93 6.30 -14.11
CA GLY A 69 8.67 7.22 -14.94
C GLY A 69 9.27 6.58 -16.17
N THR A 70 10.20 7.31 -16.78
CA THR A 70 10.86 6.94 -18.05
C THR A 70 12.30 6.52 -17.81
N VAL A 71 12.72 5.41 -18.38
CA VAL A 71 14.13 4.98 -18.37
C VAL A 71 14.96 5.98 -19.17
N MET A 72 15.90 6.64 -18.49
CA MET A 72 16.84 7.60 -19.09
C MET A 72 18.15 6.96 -19.52
N LYS A 73 18.57 5.92 -18.80
CA LYS A 73 19.77 5.14 -19.09
C LYS A 73 19.57 3.72 -18.61
N SER A 74 19.92 2.75 -19.43
CA SER A 74 19.83 1.33 -19.12
C SER A 74 21.19 0.66 -19.26
N ASN A 75 21.65 0.00 -18.19
CA ASN A 75 22.77 -0.93 -18.23
C ASN A 75 22.28 -2.39 -18.10
N SER A 76 21.00 -2.65 -18.45
CA SER A 76 20.35 -3.95 -18.44
C SER A 76 19.97 -4.40 -19.84
N GLY A 77 19.91 -5.70 -20.07
CA GLY A 77 19.43 -6.28 -21.33
C GLY A 77 17.90 -6.40 -21.45
N THR A 78 17.15 -6.00 -20.40
CA THR A 78 15.69 -6.17 -20.33
C THR A 78 14.87 -4.91 -20.56
N PHE A 79 15.48 -3.73 -20.41
CA PHE A 79 14.83 -2.43 -20.61
C PHE A 79 15.67 -1.55 -21.52
N ASN A 80 14.98 -0.68 -22.29
CA ASN A 80 15.58 0.29 -23.18
C ASN A 80 15.35 1.73 -22.67
N GLU A 81 16.20 2.65 -23.10
CA GLU A 81 15.94 4.10 -22.92
C GLU A 81 14.61 4.47 -23.58
N GLY A 82 13.79 5.23 -22.87
CA GLY A 82 12.43 5.61 -23.28
C GLY A 82 11.32 4.70 -22.78
N ASP A 83 11.62 3.52 -22.22
CA ASP A 83 10.59 2.65 -21.66
C ASP A 83 9.89 3.31 -20.47
N GLN A 84 8.56 3.20 -20.43
CA GLN A 84 7.74 3.63 -19.30
C GLN A 84 7.68 2.48 -18.28
N VAL A 85 8.04 2.79 -17.03
CA VAL A 85 8.27 1.76 -16.02
C VAL A 85 7.74 2.13 -14.65
N ILE A 86 7.46 1.11 -13.84
CA ILE A 86 7.09 1.22 -12.42
C ILE A 86 8.14 0.50 -11.58
N CYS A 87 8.61 1.14 -10.50
CA CYS A 87 9.39 0.52 -9.44
C CYS A 87 8.59 0.60 -8.14
N SER A 88 8.37 -0.54 -7.46
CA SER A 88 7.56 -0.59 -6.23
C SER A 88 8.10 -1.56 -5.22
N GLY A 89 8.37 -1.10 -4.00
CA GLY A 89 8.86 -1.92 -2.90
C GLY A 89 10.35 -2.22 -2.96
N TYR A 90 10.72 -3.43 -2.58
CA TYR A 90 12.12 -3.84 -2.36
C TYR A 90 12.81 -2.87 -1.39
N LYS A 91 14.01 -2.38 -1.74
CA LYS A 91 14.76 -1.44 -0.91
C LYS A 91 14.65 0.02 -1.35
N LEU A 92 13.79 0.31 -2.36
CA LEU A 92 13.54 1.67 -2.81
C LEU A 92 13.02 2.53 -1.64
N GLY A 93 13.58 3.72 -1.45
CA GLY A 93 13.19 4.63 -0.37
C GLY A 93 13.46 4.12 1.04
N MET A 94 14.30 3.08 1.21
CA MET A 94 14.68 2.50 2.51
C MET A 94 16.19 2.36 2.68
N SER A 95 16.91 1.88 1.68
CA SER A 95 18.39 1.79 1.62
C SER A 95 18.93 2.24 0.26
N VAL A 96 18.05 2.49 -0.69
CA VAL A 96 18.33 3.14 -1.97
C VAL A 96 17.45 4.38 -2.06
N ASN A 97 17.97 5.50 -2.57
CA ASN A 97 17.20 6.73 -2.76
C ASN A 97 15.92 6.46 -3.54
N GLY A 98 14.80 6.95 -3.00
CA GLY A 98 13.46 6.59 -3.41
C GLY A 98 12.74 7.62 -4.28
N GLY A 99 11.47 7.34 -4.52
CA GLY A 99 10.59 8.05 -5.43
C GLY A 99 10.24 9.50 -5.02
N PHE A 100 10.67 9.97 -3.84
CA PHE A 100 10.57 11.39 -3.48
C PHE A 100 11.73 12.22 -4.05
N GLY A 101 12.43 11.69 -5.04
CA GLY A 101 13.37 12.36 -5.91
C GLY A 101 12.92 12.28 -7.37
N SER A 102 13.21 13.30 -8.18
CA SER A 102 12.88 13.29 -9.61
C SER A 102 13.73 12.32 -10.44
N MET A 103 14.71 11.65 -9.81
CA MET A 103 15.50 10.59 -10.43
C MET A 103 15.71 9.46 -9.40
N ILE A 104 15.62 8.21 -9.88
CA ILE A 104 16.00 7.02 -9.11
C ILE A 104 16.97 6.17 -9.94
N CYS A 105 17.88 5.48 -9.24
CA CYS A 105 18.78 4.49 -9.84
C CYS A 105 18.58 3.17 -9.11
N VAL A 106 18.10 2.15 -9.81
CA VAL A 106 17.63 0.89 -9.21
C VAL A 106 18.04 -0.32 -10.06
N PRO A 107 18.16 -1.52 -9.43
CA PRO A 107 18.31 -2.76 -10.16
C PRO A 107 17.13 -2.99 -11.13
N ALA A 108 17.43 -3.51 -12.32
CA ALA A 108 16.41 -3.76 -13.34
C ALA A 108 15.39 -4.85 -12.93
N ASP A 109 15.79 -5.78 -12.08
CA ASP A 109 14.92 -6.84 -11.53
C ASP A 109 13.87 -6.33 -10.52
N TRP A 110 13.94 -5.03 -10.12
CA TRP A 110 12.90 -4.38 -9.30
C TRP A 110 11.81 -3.69 -10.11
N VAL A 111 11.96 -3.66 -11.43
CA VAL A 111 11.20 -2.80 -12.33
C VAL A 111 10.26 -3.62 -13.21
N VAL A 112 9.07 -3.11 -13.45
CA VAL A 112 8.12 -3.64 -14.42
C VAL A 112 7.76 -2.58 -15.45
N HIS A 113 7.46 -2.97 -16.68
CA HIS A 113 6.87 -2.04 -17.65
C HIS A 113 5.53 -1.51 -17.15
N LEU A 114 5.26 -0.23 -17.36
CA LEU A 114 3.94 0.35 -17.14
C LEU A 114 2.94 -0.31 -18.10
N PRO A 115 1.83 -0.91 -17.64
CA PRO A 115 0.81 -1.45 -18.52
C PRO A 115 0.23 -0.38 -19.46
N ASN A 116 0.09 -0.68 -20.75
CA ASN A 116 -0.37 0.28 -21.77
C ASN A 116 -1.75 0.92 -21.49
N ALA A 117 -2.60 0.24 -20.71
CA ALA A 117 -3.94 0.72 -20.35
C ALA A 117 -3.93 1.63 -19.10
N MET A 118 -2.77 2.06 -18.61
CA MET A 118 -2.60 2.83 -17.38
C MET A 118 -1.70 4.03 -17.63
N SER A 119 -2.13 5.21 -17.19
CA SER A 119 -1.29 6.40 -17.15
C SER A 119 -0.39 6.41 -15.92
N ASP A 120 0.68 7.21 -15.93
CA ASP A 120 1.58 7.42 -14.80
C ASP A 120 0.82 7.83 -13.52
N LEU A 121 -0.13 8.75 -13.65
CA LEU A 121 -0.96 9.21 -12.52
C LEU A 121 -1.84 8.08 -11.98
N GLU A 122 -2.47 7.27 -12.85
CA GLU A 122 -3.26 6.11 -12.42
C GLU A 122 -2.37 5.09 -11.70
N ALA A 123 -1.17 4.80 -12.24
CA ALA A 123 -0.23 3.87 -11.61
C ALA A 123 0.12 4.31 -10.19
N MET A 124 0.45 5.59 -9.97
CA MET A 124 0.81 6.08 -8.63
C MET A 124 -0.41 6.35 -7.75
N SER A 125 -1.61 6.50 -8.32
CA SER A 125 -2.85 6.46 -7.53
C SER A 125 -3.06 5.09 -6.86
N TYR A 126 -2.63 4.01 -7.50
CA TYR A 126 -2.48 2.70 -6.84
C TYR A 126 -1.23 2.67 -5.96
N GLY A 127 -0.06 2.87 -6.55
CA GLY A 127 1.23 2.75 -5.87
C GLY A 127 1.42 1.39 -5.19
N VAL A 128 2.32 1.33 -4.21
CA VAL A 128 2.50 0.13 -3.36
C VAL A 128 1.23 -0.24 -2.60
N ALA A 129 0.41 0.74 -2.21
CA ALA A 129 -0.84 0.47 -1.50
C ALA A 129 -1.83 -0.32 -2.38
N GLY A 130 -1.98 0.06 -3.65
CA GLY A 130 -2.81 -0.68 -4.61
C GLY A 130 -2.25 -2.06 -4.93
N LEU A 131 -0.93 -2.17 -5.11
CA LEU A 131 -0.26 -3.46 -5.30
C LEU A 131 -0.48 -4.39 -4.09
N THR A 132 -0.39 -3.86 -2.87
CA THR A 132 -0.68 -4.60 -1.63
C THR A 132 -2.14 -5.02 -1.56
N SER A 133 -3.07 -4.15 -1.93
CA SER A 133 -4.50 -4.45 -1.99
C SER A 133 -4.78 -5.59 -2.96
N ALA A 134 -4.20 -5.53 -4.16
CA ALA A 134 -4.32 -6.58 -5.17
C ALA A 134 -3.74 -7.91 -4.68
N ALA A 135 -2.59 -7.88 -4.00
CA ALA A 135 -1.99 -9.08 -3.40
C ALA A 135 -2.89 -9.67 -2.30
N CYS A 136 -3.48 -8.84 -1.43
CA CYS A 136 -4.44 -9.27 -0.42
C CYS A 136 -5.66 -9.93 -1.05
N VAL A 137 -6.32 -9.26 -2.00
CA VAL A 137 -7.50 -9.78 -2.68
C VAL A 137 -7.19 -11.08 -3.40
N LYS A 138 -6.11 -11.13 -4.18
CA LYS A 138 -5.68 -12.37 -4.85
C LYS A 138 -5.51 -13.52 -3.85
N SER A 139 -4.81 -13.26 -2.74
CA SER A 139 -4.48 -14.31 -1.77
C SER A 139 -5.71 -14.90 -1.08
N ILE A 140 -6.71 -14.06 -0.72
CA ILE A 140 -7.95 -14.59 -0.14
C ILE A 140 -8.80 -15.31 -1.17
N LEU A 141 -8.84 -14.87 -2.44
CA LEU A 141 -9.57 -15.56 -3.51
C LEU A 141 -8.93 -16.93 -3.82
N ASP A 142 -7.60 -16.99 -3.91
CA ASP A 142 -6.88 -18.25 -4.17
C ASP A 142 -7.07 -19.26 -3.03
N LYS A 143 -7.14 -18.78 -1.78
CA LYS A 143 -7.24 -19.65 -0.61
C LYS A 143 -8.68 -20.06 -0.30
N GLY A 144 -9.62 -19.15 -0.53
CA GLY A 144 -11.07 -19.34 -0.35
C GLY A 144 -11.72 -18.23 0.49
N VAL A 145 -12.86 -17.79 0.03
CA VAL A 145 -13.81 -16.90 0.73
C VAL A 145 -15.21 -17.45 0.61
N ILE A 146 -16.09 -17.07 1.53
CA ILE A 146 -17.51 -17.44 1.50
C ILE A 146 -18.30 -16.26 0.95
N ASP A 147 -18.74 -16.36 -0.28
CA ASP A 147 -19.40 -15.28 -1.05
C ASP A 147 -20.83 -14.97 -0.61
N THR A 148 -21.46 -15.86 0.17
CA THR A 148 -22.78 -15.62 0.78
C THR A 148 -22.73 -14.68 1.99
N LEU A 149 -21.57 -14.28 2.44
CA LEU A 149 -21.34 -13.35 3.53
C LEU A 149 -20.45 -12.18 3.06
N PRO A 150 -20.58 -10.99 3.66
CA PRO A 150 -19.74 -9.86 3.28
C PRO A 150 -18.27 -10.11 3.61
N ILE A 151 -17.39 -9.51 2.83
CA ILE A 151 -15.94 -9.50 3.07
C ILE A 151 -15.60 -8.27 3.91
N ALA A 152 -14.94 -8.49 5.05
CA ALA A 152 -14.53 -7.40 5.94
C ALA A 152 -13.25 -6.74 5.43
N VAL A 153 -13.20 -5.39 5.43
CA VAL A 153 -11.99 -4.63 5.14
C VAL A 153 -11.73 -3.65 6.26
N SER A 154 -10.64 -3.84 7.01
CA SER A 154 -10.21 -2.93 8.06
C SER A 154 -9.37 -1.78 7.48
N GLY A 155 -9.42 -0.61 8.13
CA GLY A 155 -8.75 0.58 7.61
C GLY A 155 -9.27 1.01 6.24
N ALA A 156 -10.55 0.77 5.96
CA ALA A 156 -11.19 0.93 4.65
C ALA A 156 -11.14 2.36 4.06
N THR A 157 -10.82 3.38 4.85
CA THR A 157 -10.62 4.76 4.39
C THR A 157 -9.16 5.08 4.02
N GLY A 158 -8.22 4.19 4.34
CA GLY A 158 -6.79 4.33 4.04
C GLY A 158 -6.44 3.84 2.63
N GLY A 159 -5.17 4.02 2.25
CA GLY A 159 -4.69 3.68 0.91
C GLY A 159 -4.91 2.22 0.51
N VAL A 160 -4.52 1.27 1.36
CA VAL A 160 -4.71 -0.17 1.08
C VAL A 160 -6.18 -0.55 1.19
N GLY A 161 -6.84 -0.20 2.32
CA GLY A 161 -8.21 -0.63 2.57
C GLY A 161 -9.20 -0.12 1.52
N SER A 162 -9.07 1.13 1.08
CA SER A 162 -10.00 1.69 0.08
C SER A 162 -9.88 1.02 -1.30
N VAL A 163 -8.67 0.71 -1.72
CA VAL A 163 -8.44 0.00 -2.99
C VAL A 163 -8.89 -1.46 -2.87
N ALA A 164 -8.59 -2.15 -1.77
CA ALA A 164 -9.06 -3.52 -1.56
C ALA A 164 -10.59 -3.61 -1.56
N ALA A 165 -11.28 -2.70 -0.85
CA ALA A 165 -12.73 -2.62 -0.85
C ALA A 165 -13.30 -2.38 -2.25
N GLY A 166 -12.70 -1.44 -3.00
CA GLY A 166 -13.11 -1.16 -4.37
C GLY A 166 -12.94 -2.35 -5.31
N ILE A 167 -11.81 -3.06 -5.24
CA ILE A 167 -11.60 -4.28 -6.05
C ILE A 167 -12.63 -5.34 -5.67
N LEU A 168 -12.83 -5.64 -4.40
CA LEU A 168 -13.79 -6.64 -3.93
C LEU A 168 -15.23 -6.32 -4.39
N SER A 169 -15.63 -5.07 -4.24
CA SER A 169 -16.95 -4.61 -4.72
C SER A 169 -17.06 -4.77 -6.24
N LYS A 170 -16.03 -4.36 -7.01
CA LYS A 170 -16.04 -4.48 -8.48
C LYS A 170 -16.19 -5.91 -8.96
N ILE A 171 -15.60 -6.87 -8.28
CA ILE A 171 -15.68 -8.30 -8.64
C ILE A 171 -16.90 -9.00 -8.02
N GLY A 172 -17.83 -8.24 -7.41
CA GLY A 172 -19.16 -8.71 -7.02
C GLY A 172 -19.33 -9.16 -5.57
N PHE A 173 -18.34 -8.94 -4.71
CA PHE A 173 -18.50 -9.22 -3.28
C PHE A 173 -19.21 -8.08 -2.56
N SER A 174 -20.07 -8.43 -1.61
CA SER A 174 -20.53 -7.47 -0.60
C SER A 174 -19.39 -7.13 0.35
N VAL A 175 -19.20 -5.84 0.63
CA VAL A 175 -18.07 -5.35 1.42
C VAL A 175 -18.53 -4.66 2.69
N THR A 176 -18.00 -5.09 3.85
CA THR A 176 -18.13 -4.40 5.14
C THR A 176 -16.85 -3.63 5.44
N ALA A 177 -16.94 -2.31 5.44
CA ALA A 177 -15.85 -1.42 5.83
C ALA A 177 -15.76 -1.28 7.36
N ILE A 178 -14.59 -1.50 7.94
CA ILE A 178 -14.29 -1.24 9.36
C ILE A 178 -13.33 -0.04 9.43
N THR A 179 -13.77 1.06 10.05
CA THR A 179 -12.99 2.31 10.11
C THR A 179 -13.29 3.11 11.38
N GLY A 180 -12.30 3.87 11.87
CA GLY A 180 -12.50 4.87 12.92
C GLY A 180 -13.04 6.22 12.40
N LYS A 181 -13.25 6.38 11.09
CA LYS A 181 -13.72 7.63 10.45
C LYS A 181 -15.18 7.49 10.04
N SER A 182 -16.08 7.49 11.02
CA SER A 182 -17.52 7.33 10.81
C SER A 182 -18.16 8.45 9.96
N SER A 183 -17.55 9.64 9.91
CA SER A 183 -18.00 10.73 9.04
C SER A 183 -17.84 10.44 7.54
N GLU A 184 -17.05 9.42 7.17
CA GLU A 184 -16.63 9.17 5.78
C GLU A 184 -17.50 8.12 5.06
N GLU A 185 -18.73 7.87 5.52
CA GLU A 185 -19.67 6.97 4.84
C GLU A 185 -19.88 7.32 3.36
N GLY A 186 -19.93 8.61 3.04
CA GLY A 186 -20.08 9.06 1.65
C GLY A 186 -18.90 8.64 0.76
N PHE A 187 -17.70 8.62 1.30
CA PHE A 187 -16.50 8.09 0.62
C PHE A 187 -16.60 6.57 0.47
N LEU A 188 -16.93 5.86 1.55
CA LEU A 188 -17.04 4.41 1.56
C LEU A 188 -18.11 3.89 0.58
N LYS A 189 -19.27 4.55 0.49
CA LYS A 189 -20.29 4.24 -0.51
C LYS A 189 -19.79 4.41 -1.94
N LYS A 190 -19.02 5.48 -2.21
CA LYS A 190 -18.45 5.73 -3.54
C LYS A 190 -17.45 4.67 -3.99
N ILE A 191 -16.72 4.05 -3.06
CA ILE A 191 -15.79 2.97 -3.37
C ILE A 191 -16.47 1.60 -3.40
N GLY A 192 -17.78 1.52 -3.15
CA GLY A 192 -18.58 0.31 -3.29
C GLY A 192 -18.77 -0.50 -2.03
N CYS A 193 -18.57 0.06 -0.83
CA CYS A 193 -18.91 -0.63 0.41
C CYS A 193 -20.41 -0.62 0.66
N ASP A 194 -20.97 -1.78 1.03
CA ASP A 194 -22.40 -1.95 1.35
C ASP A 194 -22.68 -1.69 2.82
N HIS A 195 -21.74 -2.05 3.70
CA HIS A 195 -21.88 -1.98 5.15
C HIS A 195 -20.72 -1.23 5.78
N PHE A 196 -21.01 -0.53 6.88
CA PHE A 196 -20.04 0.27 7.62
C PHE A 196 -20.10 -0.06 9.09
N LEU A 197 -18.93 -0.34 9.69
CA LEU A 197 -18.77 -0.53 11.12
C LEU A 197 -17.78 0.50 11.64
N ASN A 198 -18.21 1.28 12.64
CA ASN A 198 -17.26 2.09 13.40
C ASN A 198 -16.31 1.14 14.13
N ARG A 199 -15.02 1.45 14.12
CA ARG A 199 -13.98 0.64 14.77
C ARG A 199 -14.24 0.40 16.26
N ASP A 200 -14.68 1.44 16.98
CA ASP A 200 -14.87 1.38 18.42
C ASP A 200 -16.12 0.55 18.76
N ASP A 201 -17.22 0.72 18.00
CA ASP A 201 -18.42 -0.12 18.09
C ASP A 201 -18.11 -1.59 17.71
N PHE A 202 -17.27 -1.79 16.66
CA PHE A 202 -16.83 -3.14 16.28
C PHE A 202 -16.08 -3.83 17.40
N LEU A 203 -15.27 -3.11 18.17
CA LEU A 203 -14.52 -3.66 19.30
C LEU A 203 -15.33 -3.75 20.60
N GLU A 204 -16.54 -3.20 20.64
CA GLU A 204 -17.39 -3.29 21.82
C GLU A 204 -17.60 -4.76 22.25
N GLY A 205 -17.57 -4.99 23.57
CA GLY A 205 -17.63 -6.35 24.16
C GLY A 205 -16.35 -7.19 24.02
N GLY A 206 -15.28 -6.60 23.49
CA GLY A 206 -13.95 -7.22 23.38
C GLY A 206 -13.84 -8.30 22.29
N VAL A 207 -12.73 -9.04 22.33
CA VAL A 207 -12.44 -10.14 21.40
C VAL A 207 -12.73 -11.45 22.09
N ARG A 208 -13.69 -12.21 21.56
CA ARG A 208 -14.00 -13.56 22.03
C ARG A 208 -13.12 -14.60 21.33
N PRO A 209 -12.80 -15.73 21.98
CA PRO A 209 -12.04 -16.82 21.35
C PRO A 209 -12.67 -17.35 20.05
N LEU A 210 -14.00 -17.36 19.99
CA LEU A 210 -14.82 -17.68 18.81
C LEU A 210 -16.14 -16.92 18.95
N ASP A 211 -16.45 -16.09 17.97
CA ASP A 211 -17.67 -15.29 17.97
C ASP A 211 -18.65 -15.77 16.89
N LYS A 212 -19.86 -15.19 16.86
CA LYS A 212 -20.83 -15.44 15.79
C LYS A 212 -20.23 -15.05 14.44
N THR A 213 -20.36 -15.93 13.46
CA THR A 213 -19.90 -15.69 12.09
C THR A 213 -20.58 -14.45 11.50
N ALA A 214 -19.79 -13.56 10.95
CA ALA A 214 -20.25 -12.33 10.31
C ALA A 214 -19.64 -12.12 8.91
N PHE A 215 -18.45 -12.66 8.64
CA PHE A 215 -17.69 -12.37 7.42
C PHE A 215 -17.30 -13.65 6.69
N GLY A 216 -17.37 -13.60 5.36
CA GLY A 216 -16.90 -14.68 4.48
C GLY A 216 -15.39 -14.75 4.34
N GLY A 217 -14.69 -13.69 4.69
CA GLY A 217 -13.25 -13.49 4.65
C GLY A 217 -12.92 -12.03 4.91
N GLY A 218 -11.67 -11.62 4.70
CA GLY A 218 -11.31 -10.21 4.92
C GLY A 218 -9.93 -9.79 4.46
N VAL A 219 -9.75 -8.46 4.42
CA VAL A 219 -8.46 -7.81 4.26
C VAL A 219 -8.21 -6.92 5.47
N ASP A 220 -7.13 -7.19 6.19
CA ASP A 220 -6.73 -6.38 7.35
C ASP A 220 -5.51 -5.52 7.04
N ALA A 221 -5.71 -4.20 7.11
CA ALA A 221 -4.67 -3.19 6.91
C ALA A 221 -4.26 -2.47 8.21
N VAL A 222 -4.71 -2.94 9.39
CA VAL A 222 -4.48 -2.23 10.65
C VAL A 222 -3.88 -3.07 11.79
N GLY A 223 -4.09 -4.39 11.79
CA GLY A 223 -3.60 -5.28 12.85
C GLY A 223 -4.34 -5.16 14.18
N GLY A 224 -3.67 -5.51 15.26
CA GLY A 224 -4.17 -5.37 16.63
C GLY A 224 -5.45 -6.13 16.93
N GLU A 225 -6.28 -5.62 17.87
CA GLU A 225 -7.53 -6.25 18.28
C GLU A 225 -8.57 -6.35 17.15
N ILE A 226 -8.50 -5.46 16.15
CA ILE A 226 -9.39 -5.50 14.98
C ILE A 226 -9.15 -6.80 14.20
N LEU A 227 -7.89 -7.13 13.91
CA LEU A 227 -7.54 -8.40 13.26
C LEU A 227 -8.01 -9.59 14.09
N ALA A 228 -7.77 -9.57 15.40
CA ALA A 228 -8.20 -10.65 16.29
C ALA A 228 -9.73 -10.88 16.26
N LYS A 229 -10.51 -9.79 16.26
CA LYS A 229 -11.96 -9.85 16.20
C LYS A 229 -12.46 -10.29 14.82
N MET A 230 -11.85 -9.81 13.73
CA MET A 230 -12.15 -10.30 12.38
C MET A 230 -11.93 -11.82 12.28
N LEU A 231 -10.82 -12.35 12.79
CA LEU A 231 -10.54 -13.79 12.82
C LEU A 231 -11.62 -14.57 13.57
N SER A 232 -12.05 -14.08 14.74
CA SER A 232 -13.07 -14.73 15.55
C SER A 232 -14.45 -14.80 14.88
N GLN A 233 -14.73 -13.87 13.95
CA GLN A 233 -16.01 -13.75 13.24
C GLN A 233 -15.98 -14.29 11.80
N THR A 234 -14.85 -14.81 11.35
CA THR A 234 -14.71 -15.37 10.00
C THR A 234 -15.41 -16.71 9.87
N ALA A 235 -16.09 -16.92 8.75
CA ALA A 235 -16.83 -18.13 8.41
C ALA A 235 -15.90 -19.33 8.23
N GLN A 236 -16.50 -20.53 8.28
CA GLN A 236 -15.79 -21.78 8.02
C GLN A 236 -15.12 -21.76 6.65
N LYS A 237 -13.82 -22.10 6.60
CA LYS A 237 -12.94 -22.06 5.41
C LYS A 237 -12.67 -20.66 4.83
N GLY A 238 -13.14 -19.60 5.47
CA GLY A 238 -12.80 -18.24 5.07
C GLY A 238 -11.34 -17.89 5.31
N SER A 239 -10.86 -16.83 4.66
CA SER A 239 -9.47 -16.38 4.74
C SER A 239 -9.38 -14.89 5.00
N ILE A 240 -8.39 -14.48 5.80
CA ILE A 240 -8.04 -13.08 6.03
C ILE A 240 -6.61 -12.84 5.57
N ALA A 241 -6.42 -11.87 4.69
CA ALA A 241 -5.10 -11.34 4.33
C ALA A 241 -4.74 -10.19 5.28
N CYS A 242 -3.55 -10.22 5.86
CA CYS A 242 -3.04 -9.22 6.80
C CYS A 242 -1.79 -8.54 6.23
N CYS A 243 -1.79 -7.20 6.18
CA CYS A 243 -0.68 -6.42 5.62
C CYS A 243 -0.32 -5.15 6.41
N GLY A 244 -1.05 -4.82 7.49
CA GLY A 244 -0.84 -3.57 8.23
C GLY A 244 -0.74 -3.77 9.75
N ASN A 245 -0.25 -2.72 10.44
CA ASN A 245 -0.01 -2.71 11.88
C ASN A 245 -0.30 -1.35 12.54
N VAL A 246 -1.10 -0.50 11.90
CA VAL A 246 -1.37 0.87 12.39
C VAL A 246 -2.10 0.86 13.74
N ALA A 247 -2.94 -0.14 14.00
CA ALA A 247 -3.63 -0.32 15.29
C ALA A 247 -2.83 -1.17 16.28
N GLY A 248 -1.68 -1.70 15.89
CA GLY A 248 -0.78 -2.49 16.71
C GLY A 248 -0.14 -3.66 15.94
N ALA A 249 1.12 -3.92 16.26
CA ALA A 249 1.87 -5.03 15.66
C ALA A 249 1.56 -6.38 16.34
N SER A 250 1.04 -6.35 17.57
CA SER A 250 0.69 -7.55 18.34
C SER A 250 -0.83 -7.68 18.45
N PHE A 251 -1.31 -8.92 18.41
CA PHE A 251 -2.71 -9.23 18.66
C PHE A 251 -2.83 -10.54 19.44
N GLN A 252 -3.85 -10.63 20.30
CA GLN A 252 -4.16 -11.86 21.01
C GLN A 252 -5.33 -12.57 20.33
N SER A 253 -5.15 -13.81 19.94
CA SER A 253 -6.17 -14.64 19.32
C SER A 253 -6.23 -16.02 19.96
N SER A 254 -7.25 -16.79 19.58
CA SER A 254 -7.43 -18.18 19.98
C SER A 254 -7.14 -19.12 18.81
N VAL A 255 -6.83 -20.38 19.10
CA VAL A 255 -6.74 -21.42 18.07
C VAL A 255 -8.12 -21.85 17.53
N PHE A 256 -9.23 -21.50 18.20
CA PHE A 256 -10.57 -21.98 17.85
C PHE A 256 -11.03 -21.59 16.44
N PRO A 257 -10.85 -20.35 15.95
CA PRO A 257 -11.18 -20.02 14.57
C PRO A 257 -10.47 -20.94 13.57
N PHE A 258 -9.22 -21.27 13.83
CA PHE A 258 -8.39 -22.11 12.96
C PHE A 258 -8.80 -23.57 12.99
N ILE A 259 -8.95 -24.19 14.19
CA ILE A 259 -9.21 -25.63 14.31
C ILE A 259 -10.69 -25.99 14.17
N LEU A 260 -11.63 -25.10 14.53
CA LEU A 260 -13.07 -25.38 14.47
C LEU A 260 -13.72 -24.89 13.18
N ARG A 261 -13.17 -23.85 12.55
CA ARG A 261 -13.68 -23.30 11.27
C ARG A 261 -12.70 -23.48 10.12
N GLY A 262 -11.47 -23.91 10.36
CA GLY A 262 -10.47 -24.10 9.31
C GLY A 262 -10.13 -22.81 8.55
N ILE A 263 -10.21 -21.65 9.22
CA ILE A 263 -9.87 -20.37 8.60
C ILE A 263 -8.37 -20.28 8.33
N SER A 264 -8.00 -19.36 7.44
CA SER A 264 -6.60 -19.04 7.15
C SER A 264 -6.30 -17.56 7.47
N LEU A 265 -5.18 -17.30 8.13
CA LEU A 265 -4.56 -15.99 8.21
C LEU A 265 -3.36 -15.97 7.26
N ILE A 266 -3.34 -15.05 6.30
CA ILE A 266 -2.35 -14.97 5.24
C ILE A 266 -1.58 -13.66 5.39
N GLY A 267 -0.28 -13.74 5.70
CA GLY A 267 0.59 -12.57 5.71
C GLY A 267 0.91 -12.11 4.28
N ILE A 268 0.84 -10.81 4.03
CA ILE A 268 1.13 -10.22 2.72
C ILE A 268 2.34 -9.30 2.84
N ASP A 269 3.46 -9.73 2.27
CA ASP A 269 4.64 -8.90 2.01
C ASP A 269 4.70 -8.54 0.53
N SER A 270 4.03 -7.45 0.16
CA SER A 270 4.00 -6.97 -1.23
C SER A 270 5.33 -6.33 -1.66
N ALA A 271 6.13 -5.84 -0.70
CA ALA A 271 7.40 -5.19 -1.00
C ALA A 271 8.43 -6.18 -1.55
N GLU A 272 8.55 -7.36 -0.93
CA GLU A 272 9.51 -8.41 -1.31
C GLU A 272 8.87 -9.50 -2.20
N SER A 273 7.65 -9.28 -2.72
CA SER A 273 7.02 -10.19 -3.68
C SER A 273 7.85 -10.34 -4.94
N SER A 274 7.77 -11.52 -5.58
CA SER A 274 8.48 -11.77 -6.84
C SER A 274 8.06 -10.80 -7.93
N ILE A 275 8.95 -10.53 -8.86
CA ILE A 275 8.69 -9.59 -9.95
C ILE A 275 7.56 -10.09 -10.86
N GLU A 276 7.44 -11.43 -11.04
CA GLU A 276 6.37 -12.05 -11.81
C GLU A 276 5.00 -11.80 -11.15
N LEU A 277 4.92 -11.91 -9.82
CA LEU A 277 3.69 -11.60 -9.09
C LEU A 277 3.36 -10.11 -9.21
N LYS A 278 4.33 -9.22 -9.04
CA LYS A 278 4.13 -7.77 -9.21
C LYS A 278 3.61 -7.44 -10.60
N LYS A 279 4.25 -7.98 -11.66
CA LYS A 279 3.81 -7.79 -13.04
C LYS A 279 2.37 -8.26 -13.24
N HIS A 280 2.03 -9.46 -12.79
CA HIS A 280 0.67 -10.00 -12.89
C HIS A 280 -0.37 -9.11 -12.15
N LEU A 281 -0.03 -8.60 -10.96
CA LEU A 281 -0.93 -7.72 -10.20
C LEU A 281 -1.10 -6.36 -10.87
N TRP A 282 -0.05 -5.77 -11.44
CA TRP A 282 -0.15 -4.53 -12.21
C TRP A 282 -1.01 -4.69 -13.46
N GLU A 283 -0.90 -5.82 -14.17
CA GLU A 283 -1.77 -6.17 -15.30
C GLU A 283 -3.25 -6.25 -14.86
N LYS A 284 -3.54 -6.91 -13.72
CA LYS A 284 -4.90 -6.95 -13.17
C LYS A 284 -5.45 -5.58 -12.78
N LEU A 285 -4.61 -4.73 -12.16
CA LEU A 285 -5.00 -3.35 -11.78
C LEU A 285 -5.22 -2.46 -13.02
N ALA A 286 -4.59 -2.77 -14.13
CA ALA A 286 -4.77 -2.05 -15.39
C ALA A 286 -6.03 -2.46 -16.17
N ASP A 287 -6.59 -3.63 -15.90
CA ASP A 287 -7.70 -4.23 -16.66
C ASP A 287 -8.84 -4.70 -15.74
N GLU A 288 -8.84 -5.98 -15.35
CA GLU A 288 -9.94 -6.65 -14.63
C GLU A 288 -10.32 -5.93 -13.31
N TRP A 289 -9.31 -5.46 -12.57
CA TRP A 289 -9.47 -4.79 -11.27
C TRP A 289 -9.30 -3.28 -11.34
N LYS A 290 -9.35 -2.71 -12.55
CA LYS A 290 -9.18 -1.27 -12.74
C LYS A 290 -10.30 -0.48 -12.07
N LEU A 291 -9.91 0.48 -11.21
CA LEU A 291 -10.81 1.40 -10.50
C LEU A 291 -10.60 2.83 -10.99
N ASP A 292 -11.64 3.65 -10.96
CA ASP A 292 -11.49 5.10 -11.06
C ASP A 292 -11.11 5.68 -9.70
N LEU A 293 -9.81 5.91 -9.52
CA LEU A 293 -9.25 6.50 -8.30
C LEU A 293 -9.16 8.03 -8.33
N SER A 294 -9.60 8.68 -9.40
CA SER A 294 -9.44 10.13 -9.60
C SER A 294 -10.03 10.98 -8.47
N LYS A 295 -11.18 10.57 -7.93
CA LYS A 295 -11.88 11.29 -6.85
C LYS A 295 -11.37 10.98 -5.45
N GLN A 296 -10.47 10.04 -5.31
CA GLN A 296 -9.86 9.64 -4.03
C GLN A 296 -8.34 9.82 -4.03
N THR A 297 -7.79 10.44 -5.08
CA THR A 297 -6.38 10.76 -5.21
C THR A 297 -6.17 12.27 -5.15
N LYS A 298 -5.33 12.70 -4.22
CA LYS A 298 -4.83 14.08 -4.14
C LYS A 298 -3.45 14.14 -4.78
N THR A 299 -3.25 14.99 -5.78
CA THR A 299 -1.93 15.26 -6.35
C THR A 299 -1.32 16.48 -5.66
N ILE A 300 -0.06 16.36 -5.25
CA ILE A 300 0.72 17.41 -4.59
C ILE A 300 2.06 17.64 -5.27
N GLN A 301 2.71 18.74 -4.91
CA GLN A 301 4.11 19.00 -5.22
C GLN A 301 5.02 18.56 -4.06
N LEU A 302 6.30 18.38 -4.34
CA LEU A 302 7.28 17.89 -3.37
C LEU A 302 7.35 18.75 -2.07
N HIS A 303 7.15 20.07 -2.18
CA HIS A 303 7.19 20.99 -1.05
C HIS A 303 5.97 20.90 -0.11
N GLU A 304 4.91 20.21 -0.51
CA GLU A 304 3.70 19.98 0.29
C GLU A 304 3.79 18.69 1.13
N LEU A 305 4.86 17.89 0.92
CA LEU A 305 4.97 16.52 1.44
C LEU A 305 4.95 16.46 2.97
N ASP A 306 5.60 17.40 3.68
CA ASP A 306 5.63 17.43 5.14
C ASP A 306 4.21 17.48 5.74
N SER A 307 3.32 18.29 5.16
CA SER A 307 1.94 18.39 5.65
C SER A 307 1.15 17.10 5.46
N GLU A 308 1.39 16.37 4.38
CA GLU A 308 0.71 15.09 4.12
C GLU A 308 1.32 13.94 4.94
N ILE A 309 2.63 13.99 5.23
CA ILE A 309 3.29 13.08 6.18
C ILE A 309 2.66 13.21 7.56
N GLU A 310 2.44 14.43 8.07
CA GLU A 310 1.75 14.61 9.34
C GLU A 310 0.32 14.07 9.32
N LYS A 311 -0.43 14.27 8.24
CA LYS A 311 -1.79 13.75 8.12
C LYS A 311 -1.85 12.22 8.14
N ILE A 312 -0.97 11.55 7.39
CA ILE A 312 -0.99 10.08 7.34
C ILE A 312 -0.60 9.47 8.70
N LEU A 313 0.38 10.03 9.39
CA LEU A 313 0.80 9.58 10.72
C LEU A 313 -0.29 9.76 11.78
N ASN A 314 -1.06 10.84 11.69
CA ASN A 314 -2.19 11.10 12.56
C ASN A 314 -3.48 10.40 12.14
N GLY A 315 -3.44 9.52 11.12
CA GLY A 315 -4.60 8.78 10.63
C GLY A 315 -5.66 9.68 9.95
N LEU A 316 -5.30 10.88 9.53
CA LEU A 316 -6.22 11.85 8.91
C LEU A 316 -6.29 11.72 7.38
N GLN A 317 -5.36 10.99 6.76
CA GLN A 317 -5.36 10.79 5.32
C GLN A 317 -6.58 9.99 4.87
N LEU A 318 -7.23 10.44 3.79
CA LEU A 318 -8.31 9.76 3.10
C LEU A 318 -7.86 9.42 1.68
N GLY A 319 -8.03 8.17 1.27
CA GLY A 319 -7.61 7.72 -0.07
C GLY A 319 -6.09 7.79 -0.29
N ARG A 320 -5.68 8.37 -1.42
CA ARG A 320 -4.29 8.38 -1.89
C ARG A 320 -3.72 9.79 -2.04
N VAL A 321 -2.42 9.92 -1.81
CA VAL A 321 -1.63 11.12 -2.11
C VAL A 321 -0.54 10.76 -3.09
N VAL A 322 -0.46 11.49 -4.19
CA VAL A 322 0.50 11.31 -5.29
C VAL A 322 1.34 12.56 -5.43
N ILE A 323 2.64 12.40 -5.55
CA ILE A 323 3.60 13.49 -5.74
C ILE A 323 3.93 13.61 -7.23
N LYS A 324 3.79 14.80 -7.78
CA LYS A 324 4.21 15.11 -9.16
C LYS A 324 5.61 15.72 -9.15
N HIS A 325 6.49 15.20 -9.99
CA HIS A 325 7.86 15.70 -10.18
C HIS A 325 8.03 16.59 -11.37
#